data_7c105f927d1dab09b5ac4052f50a5d11
#
_entry.id   7c105f927d1dab09b5ac4052f50a5d11
#
_cell.length_a   1.000
_cell.length_b   1.000
_cell.length_c   1.000
_cell.angle_alpha   90.00
_cell.angle_beta   90.00
_cell.angle_gamma   90.00
#
_symmetry.space_group_name_H-M   'P 1'
#
loop_
_entity.id
_entity.type
_entity.pdbx_description
1 polymer ?
#
loop_
_entity_poly.entity_id
_entity_poly.type
_entity_poly.pdbx_seq_one_letter_code
_entity_poly.pdbx_strand_id
1 'polypeptide(L)'
;MTSENSAIPFGQKSVHSFSWGLYWERYGVIAAFIAILILASVMAPNFLSVSNILNVLTTMSFVLFVTYGQTLVILSGGMDLSHGSLVSLSCMASAALLAMGHPWLGLLAGLAVGAVCGLTNGVIIGIIRLNPIVTTLGMLYMAGGLALYFTGGKSIVGLSVDKAQGFHFLAEGTVFHIPFVLILAVAFLVLTHFLLRHTRFGNYIYALGGNEEAAEIAGINYAKMKILIFTLSGLSCGMAGSLLTARMLSGEPRVGAGTFLLESIGAVVVGGNDIFGGTGNVGRTLIGLMILHFLGNALNLMGISTFTQQIVVGVVVLLFCYLGLVHKKR
;
A
#
# COMPACT_ATOMS: atom_id res chain seq x y z
N MET A 1 23.31 -67.60 -6.28
CA MET A 1 22.55 -67.77 -7.54
C MET A 1 21.09 -67.69 -7.19
N THR A 2 20.49 -66.57 -7.45
CA THR A 2 19.11 -66.28 -7.79
C THR A 2 18.89 -64.80 -7.61
N SER A 3 18.83 -64.12 -8.74
CA SER A 3 18.55 -62.69 -8.88
C SER A 3 17.05 -62.44 -8.61
N GLU A 4 16.71 -61.77 -7.53
CA GLU A 4 15.38 -61.22 -7.35
C GLU A 4 15.28 -59.84 -8.00
N ASN A 5 14.58 -59.82 -9.13
CA ASN A 5 14.15 -58.65 -9.86
C ASN A 5 12.97 -58.04 -9.10
N SER A 6 13.20 -57.01 -8.28
CA SER A 6 12.12 -56.22 -7.68
C SER A 6 11.65 -55.18 -8.68
N ALA A 7 10.58 -55.51 -9.42
CA ALA A 7 9.84 -54.59 -10.24
C ALA A 7 9.23 -53.50 -9.39
N ILE A 8 9.58 -52.23 -9.68
CA ILE A 8 8.95 -51.02 -9.10
C ILE A 8 7.55 -50.92 -9.71
N PRO A 9 6.48 -50.87 -8.92
CA PRO A 9 5.14 -50.73 -9.47
C PRO A 9 4.94 -49.30 -9.96
N PHE A 10 4.92 -49.13 -11.28
CA PHE A 10 4.41 -47.94 -11.93
C PHE A 10 2.88 -47.87 -11.73
N GLY A 11 2.39 -46.73 -11.16
CA GLY A 11 0.98 -46.38 -11.26
C GLY A 11 0.19 -46.28 -9.97
N GLN A 12 0.61 -45.40 -9.05
CA GLN A 12 -0.41 -44.77 -8.21
C GLN A 12 -0.81 -43.44 -8.85
N LYS A 13 -1.94 -43.45 -9.56
CA LYS A 13 -2.69 -42.23 -9.88
C LYS A 13 -3.03 -41.59 -8.55
N SER A 14 -2.37 -40.46 -8.22
CA SER A 14 -2.76 -39.63 -7.11
C SER A 14 -4.20 -39.17 -7.37
N VAL A 15 -5.13 -39.73 -6.64
CA VAL A 15 -6.47 -39.18 -6.50
C VAL A 15 -6.24 -37.75 -6.00
N HIS A 16 -6.57 -36.77 -6.83
CA HIS A 16 -6.61 -35.36 -6.40
C HIS A 16 -7.61 -35.27 -5.25
N SER A 17 -7.15 -35.46 -4.04
CA SER A 17 -7.92 -35.11 -2.87
C SER A 17 -8.16 -33.61 -2.94
N PHE A 18 -9.44 -33.23 -3.01
CA PHE A 18 -9.89 -31.84 -2.97
C PHE A 18 -9.33 -31.20 -1.68
N SER A 19 -8.21 -30.45 -1.81
CA SER A 19 -7.57 -29.84 -0.65
C SER A 19 -8.19 -28.48 -0.41
N TRP A 20 -9.04 -28.37 0.59
CA TRP A 20 -9.63 -27.13 1.07
C TRP A 20 -8.58 -26.03 1.32
N GLY A 21 -7.35 -26.41 1.66
CA GLY A 21 -6.22 -25.50 1.86
C GLY A 21 -5.85 -24.71 0.59
N LEU A 22 -5.72 -25.38 -0.56
CA LEU A 22 -5.39 -24.73 -1.84
C LEU A 22 -6.48 -23.76 -2.30
N TYR A 23 -7.75 -24.11 -2.06
CA TYR A 23 -8.88 -23.21 -2.39
C TYR A 23 -8.89 -21.98 -1.49
N TRP A 24 -8.60 -22.13 -0.21
CA TRP A 24 -8.52 -21.02 0.73
C TRP A 24 -7.37 -20.07 0.41
N GLU A 25 -6.18 -20.59 0.08
CA GLU A 25 -5.04 -19.77 -0.37
C GLU A 25 -5.37 -18.92 -1.60
N ARG A 26 -6.15 -19.46 -2.52
CA ARG A 26 -6.45 -18.80 -3.79
C ARG A 26 -7.64 -17.86 -3.72
N TYR A 27 -8.67 -18.23 -2.98
CA TYR A 27 -9.98 -17.55 -3.00
C TYR A 27 -10.44 -17.06 -1.63
N GLY A 28 -9.78 -17.42 -0.54
CA GLY A 28 -10.20 -17.09 0.82
C GLY A 28 -10.35 -15.59 1.07
N VAL A 29 -9.41 -14.79 0.55
CA VAL A 29 -9.46 -13.32 0.67
C VAL A 29 -10.65 -12.74 -0.12
N ILE A 30 -10.92 -13.28 -1.32
CA ILE A 30 -12.07 -12.86 -2.14
C ILE A 30 -13.38 -13.26 -1.45
N ALA A 31 -13.47 -14.46 -0.91
CA ALA A 31 -14.64 -14.93 -0.18
C ALA A 31 -14.91 -14.08 1.07
N ALA A 32 -13.86 -13.72 1.81
CA ALA A 32 -13.96 -12.83 2.95
C ALA A 32 -14.45 -11.43 2.55
N PHE A 33 -13.95 -10.88 1.43
CA PHE A 33 -14.41 -9.60 0.90
C PHE A 33 -15.90 -9.64 0.54
N ILE A 34 -16.34 -10.67 -0.18
CA ILE A 34 -17.75 -10.86 -0.53
C ILE A 34 -18.63 -10.99 0.73
N ALA A 35 -18.17 -11.75 1.73
CA ALA A 35 -18.89 -11.90 2.99
C ALA A 35 -19.04 -10.55 3.72
N ILE A 36 -17.99 -9.73 3.77
CA ILE A 36 -18.05 -8.37 4.34
C ILE A 36 -19.03 -7.49 3.57
N LEU A 37 -19.02 -7.52 2.23
CA LEU A 37 -19.96 -6.75 1.41
C LEU A 37 -21.41 -7.16 1.67
N ILE A 38 -21.71 -8.46 1.78
CA ILE A 38 -23.04 -8.96 2.08
C ILE A 38 -23.48 -8.51 3.48
N LEU A 39 -22.65 -8.71 4.50
CA LEU A 39 -22.96 -8.29 5.87
C LEU A 39 -23.17 -6.77 5.96
N ALA A 40 -22.28 -6.00 5.36
CA ALA A 40 -22.38 -4.54 5.33
C ALA A 40 -23.65 -4.06 4.60
N SER A 41 -24.03 -4.71 3.49
CA SER A 41 -25.23 -4.34 2.73
C SER A 41 -26.53 -4.56 3.52
N VAL A 42 -26.54 -5.53 4.44
CA VAL A 42 -27.70 -5.81 5.31
C VAL A 42 -27.73 -4.91 6.55
N MET A 43 -26.55 -4.60 7.12
CA MET A 43 -26.45 -3.93 8.41
C MET A 43 -26.31 -2.40 8.31
N ALA A 44 -25.66 -1.89 7.25
CA ALA A 44 -25.36 -0.47 7.11
C ALA A 44 -26.36 0.22 6.15
N PRO A 45 -27.03 1.32 6.58
CA PRO A 45 -27.97 2.05 5.73
C PRO A 45 -27.25 2.67 4.53
N ASN A 46 -27.87 2.62 3.35
CA ASN A 46 -27.35 3.21 2.09
C ASN A 46 -25.96 2.72 1.67
N PHE A 47 -25.48 1.59 2.20
CA PHE A 47 -24.15 1.07 1.93
C PHE A 47 -23.90 0.87 0.42
N LEU A 48 -24.86 0.28 -0.31
CA LEU A 48 -24.77 0.02 -1.75
C LEU A 48 -25.17 1.22 -2.64
N SER A 49 -25.42 2.40 -2.07
CA SER A 49 -25.72 3.58 -2.88
C SER A 49 -24.50 3.95 -3.74
N VAL A 50 -24.73 4.36 -5.00
CA VAL A 50 -23.67 4.76 -5.94
C VAL A 50 -22.80 5.87 -5.34
N SER A 51 -23.41 6.84 -4.67
CA SER A 51 -22.70 7.94 -4.00
C SER A 51 -21.76 7.42 -2.93
N ASN A 52 -22.20 6.48 -2.07
CA ASN A 52 -21.36 5.91 -1.03
C ASN A 52 -20.19 5.10 -1.63
N ILE A 53 -20.46 4.25 -2.62
CA ILE A 53 -19.41 3.46 -3.30
C ILE A 53 -18.35 4.37 -3.92
N LEU A 54 -18.76 5.41 -4.65
CA LEU A 54 -17.84 6.37 -5.24
C LEU A 54 -17.03 7.12 -4.17
N ASN A 55 -17.65 7.48 -3.05
CA ASN A 55 -16.96 8.13 -1.93
C ASN A 55 -15.90 7.21 -1.31
N VAL A 56 -16.22 5.93 -1.07
CA VAL A 56 -15.27 4.93 -0.55
C VAL A 56 -14.10 4.75 -1.53
N LEU A 57 -14.39 4.58 -2.82
CA LEU A 57 -13.36 4.43 -3.85
C LEU A 57 -12.47 5.68 -3.98
N THR A 58 -13.05 6.87 -3.84
CA THR A 58 -12.30 8.14 -3.85
C THR A 58 -11.34 8.21 -2.67
N THR A 59 -11.83 7.99 -1.45
CA THR A 59 -10.99 8.05 -0.24
C THR A 59 -9.92 6.97 -0.24
N MET A 60 -10.26 5.76 -0.66
CA MET A 60 -9.34 4.64 -0.80
C MET A 60 -8.22 4.94 -1.81
N SER A 61 -8.49 5.73 -2.87
CA SER A 61 -7.53 6.02 -3.93
C SER A 61 -6.25 6.69 -3.40
N PHE A 62 -6.34 7.55 -2.39
CA PHE A 62 -5.17 8.20 -1.77
C PHE A 62 -4.28 7.18 -1.04
N VAL A 63 -4.90 6.24 -0.34
CA VAL A 63 -4.18 5.17 0.37
C VAL A 63 -3.59 4.15 -0.61
N LEU A 64 -4.24 3.93 -1.76
CA LEU A 64 -3.78 3.00 -2.80
C LEU A 64 -2.36 3.34 -3.29
N PHE A 65 -2.04 4.62 -3.50
CA PHE A 65 -0.68 5.00 -3.93
C PHE A 65 0.37 4.51 -2.93
N VAL A 66 0.15 4.78 -1.64
CA VAL A 66 1.06 4.37 -0.55
C VAL A 66 1.13 2.84 -0.45
N THR A 67 -0.02 2.19 -0.54
CA THR A 67 -0.14 0.73 -0.42
C THR A 67 0.60 0.00 -1.54
N TYR A 68 0.63 0.55 -2.75
CA TYR A 68 1.42 -0.05 -3.83
C TYR A 68 2.93 0.11 -3.61
N GLY A 69 3.36 1.27 -3.10
CA GLY A 69 4.75 1.45 -2.65
C GLY A 69 5.14 0.41 -1.60
N GLN A 70 4.29 0.23 -0.59
CA GLN A 70 4.48 -0.77 0.46
C GLN A 70 4.51 -2.19 -0.08
N THR A 71 3.69 -2.50 -1.09
CA THR A 71 3.69 -3.82 -1.74
C THR A 71 5.05 -4.13 -2.35
N LEU A 72 5.67 -3.17 -3.06
CA LEU A 72 7.01 -3.36 -3.64
C LEU A 72 8.05 -3.64 -2.55
N VAL A 73 7.99 -2.88 -1.45
CA VAL A 73 8.91 -3.02 -0.31
C VAL A 73 8.73 -4.38 0.35
N ILE A 74 7.49 -4.77 0.70
CA ILE A 74 7.22 -6.05 1.37
C ILE A 74 7.60 -7.23 0.46
N LEU A 75 7.22 -7.22 -0.82
CA LEU A 75 7.58 -8.30 -1.75
C LEU A 75 9.10 -8.47 -1.91
N SER A 76 9.90 -7.41 -1.66
CA SER A 76 11.36 -7.47 -1.65
C SER A 76 11.97 -7.92 -0.31
N GLY A 77 11.17 -8.36 0.65
CA GLY A 77 11.63 -8.76 1.98
C GLY A 77 11.93 -7.59 2.93
N GLY A 78 11.40 -6.37 2.66
CA GLY A 78 11.53 -5.20 3.52
C GLY A 78 10.22 -4.76 4.13
N MET A 79 10.27 -3.75 5.00
CA MET A 79 9.11 -3.05 5.53
C MET A 79 9.45 -1.55 5.65
N ASP A 80 8.55 -0.69 5.18
CA ASP A 80 8.73 0.75 5.28
C ASP A 80 7.72 1.34 6.28
N LEU A 81 8.23 1.80 7.41
CA LEU A 81 7.44 2.43 8.47
C LEU A 81 7.30 3.95 8.29
N SER A 82 8.01 4.54 7.34
CA SER A 82 8.05 6.00 7.17
C SER A 82 6.88 6.57 6.35
N HIS A 83 6.05 5.74 5.73
CA HIS A 83 5.02 6.15 4.77
C HIS A 83 4.13 7.28 5.25
N GLY A 84 3.57 7.18 6.45
CA GLY A 84 2.67 8.21 6.97
C GLY A 84 3.34 9.58 7.11
N SER A 85 4.60 9.58 7.59
CA SER A 85 5.38 10.82 7.73
C SER A 85 5.83 11.38 6.37
N LEU A 86 6.14 10.50 5.40
CA LEU A 86 6.46 10.93 4.05
C LEU A 86 5.25 11.58 3.36
N VAL A 87 4.06 11.01 3.52
CA VAL A 87 2.81 11.61 3.04
C VAL A 87 2.60 13.00 3.66
N SER A 88 2.78 13.12 4.98
CA SER A 88 2.64 14.40 5.70
C SER A 88 3.66 15.45 5.21
N LEU A 89 4.93 15.09 5.13
CA LEU A 89 5.98 16.01 4.69
C LEU A 89 5.77 16.45 3.22
N SER A 90 5.37 15.52 2.35
CA SER A 90 5.06 15.79 0.95
C SER A 90 3.82 16.70 0.82
N CYS A 91 2.79 16.49 1.66
CA CYS A 91 1.62 17.34 1.74
C CYS A 91 2.02 18.78 2.13
N MET A 92 2.87 18.94 3.13
CA MET A 92 3.34 20.25 3.59
C MET A 92 4.18 20.95 2.51
N ALA A 93 5.08 20.25 1.82
CA ALA A 93 5.90 20.80 0.74
C ALA A 93 5.03 21.25 -0.44
N SER A 94 4.04 20.45 -0.79
CA SER A 94 3.07 20.76 -1.84
C SER A 94 2.24 22.00 -1.48
N ALA A 95 1.72 22.06 -0.26
CA ALA A 95 0.88 23.16 0.22
C ALA A 95 1.67 24.48 0.32
N ALA A 96 2.94 24.44 0.71
CA ALA A 96 3.78 25.64 0.78
C ALA A 96 3.92 26.33 -0.57
N LEU A 97 4.17 25.57 -1.65
CA LEU A 97 4.26 26.13 -3.00
C LEU A 97 2.90 26.50 -3.58
N LEU A 98 1.84 25.78 -3.24
CA LEU A 98 0.47 26.17 -3.58
C LEU A 98 0.10 27.51 -2.94
N ALA A 99 0.49 27.75 -1.68
CA ALA A 99 0.28 29.02 -0.98
C ALA A 99 0.99 30.22 -1.70
N MET A 100 2.12 29.94 -2.34
CA MET A 100 2.85 30.92 -3.17
C MET A 100 2.23 31.10 -4.57
N GLY A 101 1.14 30.40 -4.89
CA GLY A 101 0.46 30.48 -6.18
C GLY A 101 1.02 29.55 -7.27
N HIS A 102 1.83 28.56 -6.89
CA HIS A 102 2.49 27.64 -7.83
C HIS A 102 2.01 26.17 -7.64
N PRO A 103 0.75 25.83 -8.02
CA PRO A 103 0.17 24.51 -7.74
C PRO A 103 0.94 23.35 -8.37
N TRP A 104 1.40 23.50 -9.61
CA TRP A 104 2.15 22.45 -10.32
C TRP A 104 3.57 22.25 -9.75
N LEU A 105 4.23 23.33 -9.31
CA LEU A 105 5.48 23.21 -8.58
C LEU A 105 5.24 22.56 -7.20
N GLY A 106 4.07 22.78 -6.59
CA GLY A 106 3.65 22.09 -5.37
C GLY A 106 3.55 20.58 -5.57
N LEU A 107 2.93 20.12 -6.67
CA LEU A 107 2.89 18.70 -7.04
C LEU A 107 4.32 18.14 -7.17
N LEU A 108 5.17 18.80 -7.92
CA LEU A 108 6.55 18.36 -8.14
C LEU A 108 7.37 18.34 -6.85
N ALA A 109 7.16 19.33 -5.96
CA ALA A 109 7.86 19.38 -4.67
C ALA A 109 7.44 18.23 -3.76
N GLY A 110 6.15 17.91 -3.67
CA GLY A 110 5.68 16.75 -2.90
C GLY A 110 6.24 15.43 -3.44
N LEU A 111 6.25 15.26 -4.77
CA LEU A 111 6.88 14.10 -5.42
C LEU A 111 8.38 14.02 -5.13
N ALA A 112 9.10 15.14 -5.25
CA ALA A 112 10.54 15.22 -5.02
C ALA A 112 10.90 14.90 -3.56
N VAL A 113 10.15 15.44 -2.61
CA VAL A 113 10.34 15.16 -1.17
C VAL A 113 10.16 13.68 -0.89
N GLY A 114 9.07 13.07 -1.37
CA GLY A 114 8.83 11.64 -1.23
C GLY A 114 9.97 10.81 -1.85
N ALA A 115 10.37 11.15 -3.08
CA ALA A 115 11.46 10.47 -3.78
C ALA A 115 12.81 10.59 -3.06
N VAL A 116 13.16 11.78 -2.55
CA VAL A 116 14.43 12.03 -1.81
C VAL A 116 14.45 11.25 -0.50
N CYS A 117 13.35 11.25 0.27
CA CYS A 117 13.26 10.45 1.49
C CYS A 117 13.36 8.95 1.20
N GLY A 118 12.65 8.48 0.18
CA GLY A 118 12.73 7.09 -0.27
C GLY A 118 14.12 6.71 -0.78
N LEU A 119 14.77 7.59 -1.55
CA LEU A 119 16.16 7.44 -1.98
C LEU A 119 17.11 7.32 -0.78
N THR A 120 16.96 8.18 0.22
CA THR A 120 17.75 8.14 1.45
C THR A 120 17.58 6.81 2.17
N ASN A 121 16.33 6.34 2.37
CA ASN A 121 16.07 5.01 2.92
C ASN A 121 16.75 3.91 2.08
N GLY A 122 16.59 3.97 0.77
CA GLY A 122 17.16 2.99 -0.14
C GLY A 122 18.70 2.95 -0.14
N VAL A 123 19.36 4.11 -0.03
CA VAL A 123 20.81 4.21 0.10
C VAL A 123 21.30 3.62 1.41
N ILE A 124 20.66 3.97 2.54
CA ILE A 124 21.02 3.46 3.86
C ILE A 124 20.84 1.94 3.90
N ILE A 125 19.71 1.43 3.41
CA ILE A 125 19.41 -0.01 3.41
C ILE A 125 20.30 -0.75 2.40
N GLY A 126 20.43 -0.22 1.19
CA GLY A 126 21.10 -0.91 0.11
C GLY A 126 22.63 -0.88 0.22
N ILE A 127 23.22 0.25 0.58
CA ILE A 127 24.68 0.45 0.63
C ILE A 127 25.23 0.17 2.04
N ILE A 128 24.64 0.78 3.07
CA ILE A 128 25.12 0.63 4.46
C ILE A 128 24.60 -0.70 5.07
N ARG A 129 23.60 -1.33 4.44
CA ARG A 129 23.00 -2.61 4.87
C ARG A 129 22.35 -2.56 6.26
N LEU A 130 21.84 -1.39 6.65
CA LEU A 130 21.02 -1.30 7.85
C LEU A 130 19.66 -1.99 7.66
N ASN A 131 19.15 -2.53 8.74
CA ASN A 131 17.82 -3.16 8.74
C ASN A 131 16.75 -2.17 8.26
N PRO A 132 15.88 -2.56 7.29
CA PRO A 132 14.83 -1.70 6.74
C PRO A 132 13.91 -1.10 7.81
N ILE A 133 13.51 -1.89 8.83
CA ILE A 133 12.61 -1.43 9.90
C ILE A 133 13.27 -0.30 10.70
N VAL A 134 14.54 -0.46 11.08
CA VAL A 134 15.29 0.54 11.86
C VAL A 134 15.50 1.82 11.06
N THR A 135 15.88 1.68 9.78
CA THR A 135 16.10 2.83 8.87
C THR A 135 14.82 3.63 8.67
N THR A 136 13.73 2.94 8.33
CA THR A 136 12.46 3.61 8.05
C THR A 136 11.77 4.15 9.31
N LEU A 137 12.02 3.55 10.47
CA LEU A 137 11.61 4.12 11.76
C LEU A 137 12.36 5.45 12.04
N GLY A 138 13.67 5.51 11.77
CA GLY A 138 14.42 6.76 11.82
C GLY A 138 13.85 7.82 10.87
N MET A 139 13.55 7.43 9.62
CA MET A 139 12.94 8.32 8.63
C MET A 139 11.53 8.77 9.05
N LEU A 140 10.74 7.92 9.69
CA LEU A 140 9.42 8.27 10.24
C LEU A 140 9.53 9.48 11.17
N TYR A 141 10.49 9.47 12.11
CA TYR A 141 10.69 10.60 13.03
C TYR A 141 11.30 11.81 12.33
N MET A 142 12.27 11.63 11.43
CA MET A 142 12.88 12.74 10.70
C MET A 142 11.87 13.46 9.80
N ALA A 143 11.15 12.72 8.95
CA ALA A 143 10.16 13.29 8.04
C ALA A 143 8.97 13.90 8.82
N GLY A 144 8.50 13.23 9.89
CA GLY A 144 7.46 13.74 10.76
C GLY A 144 7.87 15.02 11.49
N GLY A 145 9.09 15.07 12.00
CA GLY A 145 9.69 16.27 12.62
C GLY A 145 9.81 17.42 11.62
N LEU A 146 10.31 17.16 10.41
CA LEU A 146 10.41 18.17 9.35
C LEU A 146 9.03 18.71 8.93
N ALA A 147 8.01 17.86 8.82
CA ALA A 147 6.65 18.29 8.49
C ALA A 147 6.09 19.30 9.50
N LEU A 148 6.46 19.17 10.77
CA LEU A 148 6.06 20.10 11.84
C LEU A 148 6.96 21.33 11.93
N TYR A 149 8.25 21.18 11.67
CA TYR A 149 9.28 22.19 11.92
C TYR A 149 9.05 23.49 11.14
N PHE A 150 8.79 23.38 9.82
CA PHE A 150 8.68 24.55 8.95
C PHE A 150 7.47 25.46 9.24
N THR A 151 6.44 24.95 9.90
CA THR A 151 5.22 25.70 10.21
C THR A 151 4.98 25.84 11.71
N GLY A 152 5.91 25.38 12.55
CA GLY A 152 5.72 25.34 14.01
C GLY A 152 4.53 24.48 14.40
N GLY A 153 4.27 23.40 13.64
CA GLY A 153 3.17 22.46 13.86
C GLY A 153 1.79 22.96 13.42
N LYS A 154 1.72 24.09 12.72
CA LYS A 154 0.46 24.65 12.20
C LYS A 154 0.17 24.14 10.79
N SER A 155 -1.12 23.99 10.48
CA SER A 155 -1.58 23.68 9.13
C SER A 155 -1.46 24.92 8.22
N ILE A 156 -1.15 24.71 6.94
CA ILE A 156 -1.21 25.75 5.91
C ILE A 156 -2.65 25.76 5.41
N VAL A 157 -3.39 26.86 5.63
CA VAL A 157 -4.81 26.99 5.31
C VAL A 157 -5.07 28.23 4.43
N GLY A 158 -6.29 28.37 3.94
CA GLY A 158 -6.70 29.55 3.14
C GLY A 158 -6.25 29.48 1.68
N LEU A 159 -5.99 28.29 1.16
CA LEU A 159 -5.64 28.08 -0.24
C LEU A 159 -6.89 28.17 -1.11
N SER A 160 -6.84 28.99 -2.19
CA SER A 160 -7.99 29.25 -3.05
C SER A 160 -8.10 28.24 -4.19
N VAL A 161 -9.32 27.74 -4.43
CA VAL A 161 -9.66 26.90 -5.59
C VAL A 161 -9.30 27.60 -6.90
N ASP A 162 -9.57 28.92 -7.03
CA ASP A 162 -9.35 29.67 -8.27
C ASP A 162 -7.89 29.66 -8.73
N LYS A 163 -6.95 29.64 -7.77
CA LYS A 163 -5.51 29.54 -8.03
C LYS A 163 -5.03 28.12 -8.26
N ALA A 164 -5.84 27.13 -7.92
CA ALA A 164 -5.47 25.72 -7.90
C ALA A 164 -6.33 24.86 -8.83
N GLN A 165 -7.17 25.42 -9.71
CA GLN A 165 -8.21 24.71 -10.48
C GLN A 165 -7.74 23.39 -11.11
N GLY A 166 -6.71 23.40 -11.93
CA GLY A 166 -6.20 22.19 -12.58
C GLY A 166 -5.57 21.19 -11.59
N PHE A 167 -4.96 21.68 -10.50
CA PHE A 167 -4.38 20.86 -9.46
C PHE A 167 -5.47 20.23 -8.57
N HIS A 168 -6.47 21.01 -8.17
CA HIS A 168 -7.63 20.54 -7.42
C HIS A 168 -8.43 19.50 -8.21
N PHE A 169 -8.52 19.65 -9.54
CA PHE A 169 -9.17 18.67 -10.42
C PHE A 169 -8.54 17.28 -10.32
N LEU A 170 -7.23 17.15 -10.07
CA LEU A 170 -6.58 15.84 -9.92
C LEU A 170 -7.17 15.02 -8.77
N ALA A 171 -7.66 15.68 -7.72
CA ALA A 171 -8.16 15.05 -6.50
C ALA A 171 -9.70 15.01 -6.42
N GLU A 172 -10.39 16.07 -6.83
CA GLU A 172 -11.86 16.22 -6.70
C GLU A 172 -12.58 16.32 -8.05
N GLY A 173 -11.85 16.40 -9.17
CA GLY A 173 -12.44 16.38 -10.51
C GLY A 173 -13.11 15.04 -10.83
N THR A 174 -14.05 15.09 -11.78
CA THR A 174 -14.74 13.90 -12.29
C THR A 174 -14.67 13.86 -13.81
N VAL A 175 -14.50 12.67 -14.36
CA VAL A 175 -14.58 12.37 -15.79
C VAL A 175 -15.64 11.30 -15.98
N PHE A 176 -16.69 11.59 -16.76
CA PHE A 176 -17.85 10.70 -16.92
C PHE A 176 -18.44 10.23 -15.57
N HIS A 177 -18.56 11.11 -14.58
CA HIS A 177 -19.00 10.83 -13.20
C HIS A 177 -18.08 9.93 -12.39
N ILE A 178 -16.90 9.57 -12.91
CA ILE A 178 -15.88 8.79 -12.19
C ILE A 178 -14.88 9.78 -11.57
N PRO A 179 -14.56 9.69 -10.26
CA PRO A 179 -13.55 10.53 -9.63
C PRO A 179 -12.19 10.39 -10.33
N PHE A 180 -11.57 11.51 -10.68
CA PHE A 180 -10.32 11.48 -11.44
C PHE A 180 -9.16 10.84 -10.65
N VAL A 181 -9.12 11.05 -9.34
CA VAL A 181 -8.14 10.39 -8.46
C VAL A 181 -8.25 8.86 -8.51
N LEU A 182 -9.45 8.32 -8.69
CA LEU A 182 -9.64 6.87 -8.86
C LEU A 182 -9.04 6.40 -10.20
N ILE A 183 -9.22 7.17 -11.27
CA ILE A 183 -8.60 6.87 -12.57
C ILE A 183 -7.07 6.85 -12.44
N LEU A 184 -6.50 7.84 -11.74
CA LEU A 184 -5.06 7.88 -11.47
C LEU A 184 -4.60 6.69 -10.63
N ALA A 185 -5.35 6.31 -9.59
CA ALA A 185 -5.03 5.17 -8.74
C ALA A 185 -5.09 3.83 -9.50
N VAL A 186 -6.08 3.67 -10.39
CA VAL A 186 -6.18 2.48 -11.27
C VAL A 186 -5.03 2.47 -12.28
N ALA A 187 -4.68 3.61 -12.87
CA ALA A 187 -3.52 3.68 -13.77
C ALA A 187 -2.21 3.30 -13.04
N PHE A 188 -2.06 3.75 -11.78
CA PHE A 188 -0.92 3.38 -10.95
C PHE A 188 -0.91 1.89 -10.56
N LEU A 189 -2.09 1.31 -10.30
CA LEU A 189 -2.27 -0.15 -10.13
C LEU A 189 -1.76 -0.91 -11.35
N VAL A 190 -2.23 -0.53 -12.54
CA VAL A 190 -1.86 -1.19 -13.81
C VAL A 190 -0.35 -1.08 -14.04
N LEU A 191 0.21 0.12 -13.81
CA LEU A 191 1.66 0.35 -13.93
C LEU A 191 2.44 -0.56 -12.95
N THR A 192 2.05 -0.60 -11.68
CA THR A 192 2.74 -1.42 -10.66
C THR A 192 2.59 -2.91 -10.96
N HIS A 193 1.41 -3.34 -11.42
CA HIS A 193 1.17 -4.71 -11.87
C HIS A 193 2.08 -5.07 -13.05
N PHE A 194 2.16 -4.18 -14.05
CA PHE A 194 3.03 -4.38 -15.21
C PHE A 194 4.50 -4.46 -14.80
N LEU A 195 4.97 -3.56 -13.95
CA LEU A 195 6.34 -3.57 -13.43
C LEU A 195 6.67 -4.89 -12.72
N LEU A 196 5.77 -5.39 -11.87
CA LEU A 196 5.99 -6.64 -11.13
C LEU A 196 5.90 -7.88 -12.00
N ARG A 197 4.96 -7.93 -12.96
CA ARG A 197 4.65 -9.16 -13.72
C ARG A 197 5.44 -9.31 -15.00
N HIS A 198 5.81 -8.20 -15.65
CA HIS A 198 6.33 -8.20 -17.03
C HIS A 198 7.73 -7.61 -17.18
N THR A 199 8.41 -7.25 -16.06
CA THR A 199 9.76 -6.68 -16.15
C THR A 199 10.78 -7.47 -15.35
N ARG A 200 12.07 -7.31 -15.70
CA ARG A 200 13.19 -7.85 -14.91
C ARG A 200 13.21 -7.29 -13.49
N PHE A 201 12.77 -6.04 -13.31
CA PHE A 201 12.66 -5.40 -11.99
C PHE A 201 11.75 -6.18 -11.05
N GLY A 202 10.55 -6.59 -11.53
CA GLY A 202 9.63 -7.41 -10.75
C GLY A 202 10.23 -8.77 -10.38
N ASN A 203 10.86 -9.46 -11.35
CA ASN A 203 11.51 -10.74 -11.07
C ASN A 203 12.59 -10.61 -9.99
N TYR A 204 13.35 -9.51 -10.00
CA TYR A 204 14.39 -9.26 -9.00
C TYR A 204 13.79 -8.94 -7.62
N ILE A 205 12.63 -8.25 -7.55
CA ILE A 205 11.90 -8.04 -6.30
C ILE A 205 11.54 -9.38 -5.66
N TYR A 206 10.91 -10.29 -6.42
CA TYR A 206 10.52 -11.60 -5.92
C TYR A 206 11.72 -12.47 -5.54
N ALA A 207 12.81 -12.42 -6.31
CA ALA A 207 14.03 -13.16 -6.01
C ALA A 207 14.65 -12.70 -4.68
N LEU A 208 14.80 -11.38 -4.48
CA LEU A 208 15.33 -10.80 -3.24
C LEU A 208 14.45 -11.11 -2.03
N GLY A 209 13.13 -11.03 -2.19
CA GLY A 209 12.21 -11.36 -1.10
C GLY A 209 12.16 -12.86 -0.78
N GLY A 210 12.44 -13.72 -1.76
CA GLY A 210 12.48 -15.17 -1.54
C GLY A 210 13.77 -15.63 -0.83
N ASN A 211 14.91 -15.19 -1.30
CA ASN A 211 16.21 -15.43 -0.66
C ASN A 211 17.21 -14.39 -1.15
N GLU A 212 17.56 -13.45 -0.27
CA GLU A 212 18.45 -12.34 -0.57
C GLU A 212 19.84 -12.82 -0.97
N GLU A 213 20.42 -13.75 -0.22
CA GLU A 213 21.77 -14.29 -0.45
C GLU A 213 21.86 -15.03 -1.79
N ALA A 214 20.88 -15.90 -2.08
CA ALA A 214 20.83 -16.61 -3.35
C ALA A 214 20.64 -15.66 -4.53
N ALA A 215 19.84 -14.59 -4.38
CA ALA A 215 19.64 -13.58 -5.40
C ALA A 215 20.95 -12.80 -5.72
N GLU A 216 21.73 -12.46 -4.70
CA GLU A 216 23.04 -11.82 -4.87
C GLU A 216 24.05 -12.73 -5.60
N ILE A 217 24.10 -14.01 -5.20
CA ILE A 217 24.95 -15.01 -5.88
C ILE A 217 24.55 -15.17 -7.36
N ALA A 218 23.26 -15.05 -7.66
CA ALA A 218 22.73 -15.06 -9.03
C ALA A 218 23.02 -13.75 -9.81
N GLY A 219 23.74 -12.78 -9.22
CA GLY A 219 24.15 -11.54 -9.86
C GLY A 219 23.15 -10.37 -9.74
N ILE A 220 22.12 -10.48 -8.89
CA ILE A 220 21.22 -9.36 -8.65
C ILE A 220 21.88 -8.35 -7.70
N ASN A 221 22.02 -7.11 -8.17
CA ASN A 221 22.62 -6.05 -7.35
C ASN A 221 21.62 -5.59 -6.27
N TYR A 222 21.83 -6.04 -5.04
CA TYR A 222 21.01 -5.72 -3.88
C TYR A 222 20.87 -4.21 -3.65
N ALA A 223 22.01 -3.48 -3.61
CA ALA A 223 22.01 -2.05 -3.32
C ALA A 223 21.16 -1.28 -4.34
N LYS A 224 21.38 -1.53 -5.65
CA LYS A 224 20.60 -0.90 -6.71
C LYS A 224 19.12 -1.20 -6.59
N MET A 225 18.76 -2.43 -6.28
CA MET A 225 17.36 -2.84 -6.15
C MET A 225 16.70 -2.17 -4.94
N LYS A 226 17.34 -2.18 -3.76
CA LYS A 226 16.78 -1.51 -2.56
C LYS A 226 16.64 0.00 -2.78
N ILE A 227 17.63 0.65 -3.41
CA ILE A 227 17.54 2.07 -3.77
C ILE A 227 16.32 2.33 -4.66
N LEU A 228 16.13 1.57 -5.73
CA LEU A 228 14.99 1.76 -6.64
C LEU A 228 13.65 1.49 -5.96
N ILE A 229 13.54 0.41 -5.19
CA ILE A 229 12.30 0.01 -4.52
C ILE A 229 11.86 1.08 -3.51
N PHE A 230 12.76 1.53 -2.62
CA PHE A 230 12.43 2.54 -1.63
C PHE A 230 12.21 3.92 -2.25
N THR A 231 12.92 4.28 -3.33
CA THR A 231 12.66 5.53 -4.08
C THR A 231 11.27 5.52 -4.71
N LEU A 232 10.84 4.42 -5.34
CA LEU A 232 9.50 4.28 -5.89
C LEU A 232 8.43 4.29 -4.80
N SER A 233 8.70 3.66 -3.65
CA SER A 233 7.85 3.71 -2.47
C SER A 233 7.68 5.13 -1.95
N GLY A 234 8.77 5.88 -1.78
CA GLY A 234 8.74 7.28 -1.38
C GLY A 234 8.02 8.18 -2.39
N LEU A 235 8.25 7.96 -3.70
CA LEU A 235 7.55 8.68 -4.76
C LEU A 235 6.03 8.47 -4.69
N SER A 236 5.58 7.26 -4.39
CA SER A 236 4.16 6.96 -4.21
C SER A 236 3.55 7.68 -2.99
N CYS A 237 4.31 7.83 -1.90
CA CYS A 237 3.93 8.66 -0.76
C CYS A 237 3.87 10.15 -1.15
N GLY A 238 4.83 10.61 -1.97
CA GLY A 238 4.84 11.97 -2.52
C GLY A 238 3.60 12.28 -3.35
N MET A 239 3.17 11.33 -4.19
CA MET A 239 1.92 11.43 -4.96
C MET A 239 0.71 11.55 -4.03
N ALA A 240 0.58 10.65 -3.05
CA ALA A 240 -0.53 10.66 -2.10
C ALA A 240 -0.59 11.99 -1.31
N GLY A 241 0.55 12.48 -0.80
CA GLY A 241 0.62 13.74 -0.05
C GLY A 241 0.24 14.95 -0.90
N SER A 242 0.73 15.03 -2.13
CA SER A 242 0.37 16.12 -3.07
C SER A 242 -1.10 16.09 -3.46
N LEU A 243 -1.67 14.91 -3.73
CA LEU A 243 -3.09 14.77 -4.04
C LEU A 243 -3.98 15.09 -2.84
N LEU A 244 -3.55 14.80 -1.61
CA LEU A 244 -4.26 15.22 -0.40
C LEU A 244 -4.25 16.74 -0.26
N THR A 245 -3.14 17.43 -0.57
CA THR A 245 -3.10 18.90 -0.64
C THR A 245 -4.08 19.42 -1.67
N ALA A 246 -4.13 18.80 -2.86
CA ALA A 246 -5.06 19.16 -3.92
C ALA A 246 -6.52 18.99 -3.48
N ARG A 247 -6.83 17.96 -2.71
CA ARG A 247 -8.15 17.67 -2.17
C ARG A 247 -8.58 18.67 -1.13
N MET A 248 -7.75 18.82 -0.08
CA MET A 248 -8.08 19.61 1.10
C MET A 248 -7.87 21.13 0.89
N LEU A 249 -7.15 21.52 -0.16
CA LEU A 249 -6.65 22.89 -0.35
C LEU A 249 -6.01 23.41 0.95
N SER A 250 -5.21 22.56 1.57
CA SER A 250 -4.48 22.85 2.80
C SER A 250 -3.29 21.92 2.95
N GLY A 251 -2.30 22.33 3.75
CA GLY A 251 -1.23 21.46 4.22
C GLY A 251 -1.46 21.06 5.65
N GLU A 252 -1.55 19.76 5.93
CA GLU A 252 -1.76 19.23 7.26
C GLU A 252 -0.54 18.41 7.66
N PRO A 253 0.27 18.87 8.68
CA PRO A 253 1.54 18.23 9.01
C PRO A 253 1.41 16.82 9.60
N ARG A 254 0.20 16.40 9.96
CA ARG A 254 -0.09 15.06 10.50
C ARG A 254 -1.09 14.27 9.65
N VAL A 255 -1.35 14.66 8.41
CA VAL A 255 -2.35 14.02 7.55
C VAL A 255 -2.10 12.52 7.34
N GLY A 256 -0.86 12.09 7.30
CA GLY A 256 -0.48 10.69 7.13
C GLY A 256 -0.24 9.94 8.45
N ALA A 257 -0.25 10.64 9.59
CA ALA A 257 0.13 10.04 10.86
C ALA A 257 -0.90 9.01 11.35
N GLY A 258 -0.44 7.78 11.55
CA GLY A 258 -1.20 6.69 12.16
C GLY A 258 -2.01 5.85 11.18
N THR A 259 -2.75 6.43 10.23
CA THR A 259 -3.66 5.69 9.36
C THR A 259 -2.97 5.10 8.15
N PHE A 260 -2.29 5.89 7.34
CA PHE A 260 -1.69 5.45 6.08
C PHE A 260 -0.67 4.31 6.24
N LEU A 261 0.12 4.35 7.32
CA LEU A 261 1.09 3.29 7.61
C LEU A 261 0.38 1.97 7.91
N LEU A 262 -0.55 2.00 8.88
CA LEU A 262 -1.24 0.78 9.32
C LEU A 262 -2.15 0.21 8.23
N GLU A 263 -2.85 1.06 7.48
CA GLU A 263 -3.70 0.65 6.38
C GLU A 263 -2.88 0.05 5.22
N SER A 264 -1.73 0.65 4.88
CA SER A 264 -0.89 0.13 3.80
C SER A 264 -0.30 -1.25 4.12
N ILE A 265 0.25 -1.44 5.32
CA ILE A 265 0.75 -2.74 5.78
C ILE A 265 -0.41 -3.72 5.93
N GLY A 266 -1.49 -3.30 6.59
CA GLY A 266 -2.68 -4.11 6.80
C GLY A 266 -3.28 -4.62 5.50
N ALA A 267 -3.37 -3.76 4.47
CA ALA A 267 -3.87 -4.14 3.16
C ALA A 267 -3.01 -5.21 2.48
N VAL A 268 -1.68 -5.10 2.56
CA VAL A 268 -0.76 -6.11 1.99
C VAL A 268 -0.97 -7.46 2.68
N VAL A 269 -1.07 -7.44 4.02
CA VAL A 269 -1.21 -8.65 4.85
C VAL A 269 -2.61 -9.27 4.71
N VAL A 270 -3.68 -8.46 4.84
CA VAL A 270 -5.07 -8.91 4.68
C VAL A 270 -5.30 -9.44 3.28
N GLY A 271 -4.62 -8.86 2.27
CA GLY A 271 -4.62 -9.37 0.91
C GLY A 271 -3.96 -10.75 0.75
N GLY A 272 -3.29 -11.27 1.78
CA GLY A 272 -2.64 -12.58 1.75
C GLY A 272 -1.30 -12.58 1.02
N ASN A 273 -0.59 -11.44 0.97
CA ASN A 273 0.80 -11.42 0.54
C ASN A 273 1.70 -11.81 1.73
N ASP A 274 2.83 -12.45 1.43
CA ASP A 274 3.78 -12.83 2.47
C ASP A 274 4.50 -11.60 3.02
N ILE A 275 4.42 -11.38 4.33
CA ILE A 275 5.10 -10.27 5.01
C ILE A 275 6.63 -10.38 4.99
N PHE A 276 7.15 -11.58 4.78
CA PHE A 276 8.58 -11.84 4.67
C PHE A 276 9.12 -11.71 3.25
N GLY A 277 8.23 -11.48 2.27
CA GLY A 277 8.59 -11.26 0.88
C GLY A 277 8.52 -12.51 -0.01
N GLY A 278 8.91 -12.35 -1.26
CA GLY A 278 9.03 -13.42 -2.25
C GLY A 278 7.73 -13.92 -2.85
N THR A 279 6.57 -13.72 -2.20
CA THR A 279 5.29 -14.20 -2.71
C THR A 279 4.17 -13.19 -2.50
N GLY A 280 3.32 -13.05 -3.51
CA GLY A 280 2.19 -12.11 -3.49
C GLY A 280 1.99 -11.37 -4.80
N ASN A 281 1.05 -10.44 -4.83
CA ASN A 281 0.81 -9.56 -5.98
C ASN A 281 -0.05 -8.35 -5.61
N VAL A 282 -0.05 -7.35 -6.48
CA VAL A 282 -0.77 -6.08 -6.30
C VAL A 282 -2.29 -6.25 -6.23
N GLY A 283 -2.84 -7.25 -6.96
CA GLY A 283 -4.27 -7.52 -6.94
C GLY A 283 -4.75 -8.03 -5.57
N ARG A 284 -3.97 -8.87 -4.91
CA ARG A 284 -4.23 -9.29 -3.52
C ARG A 284 -4.21 -8.10 -2.57
N THR A 285 -3.21 -7.24 -2.71
CA THR A 285 -3.13 -5.98 -1.93
C THR A 285 -4.36 -5.11 -2.13
N LEU A 286 -4.84 -4.95 -3.38
CA LEU A 286 -6.06 -4.19 -3.67
C LEU A 286 -7.27 -4.76 -2.92
N ILE A 287 -7.47 -6.09 -2.97
CA ILE A 287 -8.59 -6.72 -2.26
C ILE A 287 -8.46 -6.51 -0.75
N GLY A 288 -7.25 -6.64 -0.18
CA GLY A 288 -7.00 -6.36 1.22
C GLY A 288 -7.36 -4.92 1.61
N LEU A 289 -6.98 -3.94 0.79
CA LEU A 289 -7.35 -2.55 1.02
C LEU A 289 -8.86 -2.32 0.90
N MET A 290 -9.51 -2.94 -0.10
CA MET A 290 -10.97 -2.89 -0.24
C MET A 290 -11.67 -3.44 1.01
N ILE A 291 -11.20 -4.57 1.56
CA ILE A 291 -11.73 -5.12 2.82
C ILE A 291 -11.68 -4.08 3.93
N LEU A 292 -10.52 -3.46 4.17
CA LEU A 292 -10.35 -2.48 5.25
C LEU A 292 -11.22 -1.24 5.05
N HIS A 293 -11.26 -0.68 3.83
CA HIS A 293 -12.02 0.53 3.54
C HIS A 293 -13.54 0.30 3.54
N PHE A 294 -14.04 -0.78 2.95
CA PHE A 294 -15.48 -1.08 2.96
C PHE A 294 -15.96 -1.47 4.36
N LEU A 295 -15.14 -2.17 5.15
CA LEU A 295 -15.43 -2.44 6.55
C LEU A 295 -15.51 -1.14 7.36
N GLY A 296 -14.50 -0.28 7.26
CA GLY A 296 -14.49 1.02 7.93
C GLY A 296 -15.68 1.89 7.54
N ASN A 297 -16.04 1.93 6.26
CA ASN A 297 -17.21 2.65 5.77
C ASN A 297 -18.51 2.08 6.34
N ALA A 298 -18.68 0.76 6.34
CA ALA A 298 -19.87 0.13 6.93
C ALA A 298 -20.04 0.50 8.42
N LEU A 299 -18.96 0.40 9.20
CA LEU A 299 -18.96 0.79 10.61
C LEU A 299 -19.30 2.28 10.80
N ASN A 300 -18.81 3.14 9.90
CA ASN A 300 -19.11 4.57 9.91
C ASN A 300 -20.58 4.84 9.63
N LEU A 301 -21.17 4.19 8.61
CA LEU A 301 -22.60 4.30 8.29
C LEU A 301 -23.51 3.77 9.42
N MET A 302 -23.04 2.82 10.21
CA MET A 302 -23.71 2.31 11.42
C MET A 302 -23.56 3.26 12.63
N GLY A 303 -22.85 4.39 12.49
CA GLY A 303 -22.63 5.34 13.58
C GLY A 303 -21.61 4.88 14.63
N ILE A 304 -20.79 3.88 14.32
CA ILE A 304 -19.77 3.35 15.24
C ILE A 304 -18.61 4.36 15.31
N SER A 305 -18.15 4.67 16.53
CA SER A 305 -17.08 5.65 16.76
C SER A 305 -15.79 5.25 16.07
N THR A 306 -15.02 6.22 15.59
CA THR A 306 -13.71 6.03 14.94
C THR A 306 -12.74 5.23 15.82
N PHE A 307 -12.79 5.39 17.14
CA PHE A 307 -11.97 4.63 18.07
C PHE A 307 -12.30 3.13 18.03
N THR A 308 -13.57 2.79 18.03
CA THR A 308 -14.03 1.38 17.90
C THR A 308 -13.68 0.82 16.53
N GLN A 309 -13.80 1.62 15.46
CA GLN A 309 -13.40 1.21 14.12
C GLN A 309 -11.91 0.80 14.07
N GLN A 310 -11.03 1.56 14.71
CA GLN A 310 -9.58 1.22 14.78
C GLN A 310 -9.35 -0.11 15.50
N ILE A 311 -10.08 -0.39 16.58
CA ILE A 311 -10.01 -1.68 17.28
C ILE A 311 -10.45 -2.82 16.36
N VAL A 312 -11.57 -2.67 15.67
CA VAL A 312 -12.09 -3.69 14.75
C VAL A 312 -11.11 -3.96 13.62
N VAL A 313 -10.56 -2.91 13.00
CA VAL A 313 -9.54 -3.03 11.93
C VAL A 313 -8.32 -3.78 12.46
N GLY A 314 -7.82 -3.45 13.66
CA GLY A 314 -6.70 -4.14 14.29
C GLY A 314 -6.97 -5.64 14.49
N VAL A 315 -8.15 -5.99 15.00
CA VAL A 315 -8.58 -7.39 15.17
C VAL A 315 -8.65 -8.13 13.84
N VAL A 316 -9.21 -7.49 12.81
CA VAL A 316 -9.31 -8.07 11.46
C VAL A 316 -7.91 -8.34 10.88
N VAL A 317 -6.99 -7.39 10.98
CA VAL A 317 -5.60 -7.57 10.52
C VAL A 317 -4.93 -8.76 11.23
N LEU A 318 -5.05 -8.85 12.57
CA LEU A 318 -4.49 -9.96 13.35
C LEU A 318 -5.11 -11.32 12.96
N LEU A 319 -6.43 -11.34 12.72
CA LEU A 319 -7.13 -12.55 12.29
C LEU A 319 -6.59 -13.05 10.93
N PHE A 320 -6.44 -12.15 9.95
CA PHE A 320 -5.90 -12.51 8.64
C PHE A 320 -4.43 -12.96 8.72
N CYS A 321 -3.61 -12.30 9.54
CA CYS A 321 -2.24 -12.75 9.83
C CYS A 321 -2.23 -14.17 10.39
N TYR A 322 -3.07 -14.46 11.37
CA TYR A 322 -3.16 -15.80 11.99
C TYR A 322 -3.59 -16.86 10.97
N LEU A 323 -4.64 -16.59 10.20
CA LEU A 323 -5.11 -17.49 9.14
C LEU A 323 -4.02 -17.78 8.11
N GLY A 324 -3.26 -16.77 7.70
CA GLY A 324 -2.12 -16.93 6.79
C GLY A 324 -1.02 -17.84 7.36
N LEU A 325 -0.71 -17.73 8.65
CA LEU A 325 0.29 -18.55 9.32
C LEU A 325 -0.13 -20.02 9.47
N VAL A 326 -1.39 -20.27 9.81
CA VAL A 326 -1.91 -21.65 9.98
C VAL A 326 -1.88 -22.42 8.67
N HIS A 327 -2.16 -21.76 7.55
CA HIS A 327 -2.16 -22.41 6.23
C HIS A 327 -0.73 -22.69 5.71
N LYS A 328 0.27 -21.89 6.06
CA LYS A 328 1.67 -22.08 5.64
C LYS A 328 2.35 -23.27 6.36
N LYS A 329 1.82 -23.68 7.51
CA LYS A 329 2.34 -24.83 8.31
C LYS A 329 1.77 -26.19 7.89
N ARG A 330 0.79 -26.22 7.00
CA ARG A 330 0.21 -27.45 6.42
C ARG A 330 0.67 -27.65 4.98
#